data_6f8e9999073e49ecffd183710592450e
#
_entry.id   6f8e9999073e49ecffd183710592450e
#
_cell.length_a   1.000
_cell.length_b   1.000
_cell.length_c   1.000
_cell.angle_alpha   90.00
_cell.angle_beta   90.00
_cell.angle_gamma   90.00
#
_symmetry.space_group_name_H-M   'P 1'
#
loop_
_entity.id
_entity.type
_entity.pdbx_description
1 polymer ?
#
loop_
_entity_poly.entity_id
_entity_poly.type
_entity_poly.pdbx_seq_one_letter_code
_entity_poly.pdbx_strand_id
1 'polypeptide(L)'
;MFKAYEMMETAVKHNAQGGEGSPKFRYLFSAEELGNRAELLAVITLEPGESVGVHPHTSNGEAYFILEGGATMTEDDETRILGVGDAEFCADGHTHSIKNHTDKPMRFLAVILPNK
;
A
#
# COMPACT_ATOMS: atom_id res chain seq x y z
N MET A 1 -8.64 -21.66 -2.42
CA MET A 1 -7.39 -21.41 -3.18
C MET A 1 -6.26 -21.08 -2.20
N PHE A 2 -5.16 -21.81 -2.33
CA PHE A 2 -3.97 -21.53 -1.51
C PHE A 2 -2.86 -21.02 -2.41
N LYS A 3 -2.01 -20.16 -1.87
CA LYS A 3 -0.84 -19.69 -2.59
C LYS A 3 0.32 -19.56 -1.61
N ALA A 4 1.38 -20.32 -1.83
CA ALA A 4 2.59 -20.23 -1.02
C ALA A 4 3.28 -18.88 -1.26
N TYR A 5 4.04 -18.42 -0.28
CA TYR A 5 4.73 -17.13 -0.34
C TYR A 5 5.54 -16.96 -1.62
N GLU A 6 6.34 -17.97 -1.99
CA GLU A 6 7.20 -17.92 -3.17
C GLU A 6 6.43 -18.02 -4.50
N MET A 7 5.15 -18.35 -4.45
CA MET A 7 4.30 -18.40 -5.65
C MET A 7 3.62 -17.07 -5.94
N MET A 8 3.67 -16.14 -5.00
CA MET A 8 3.07 -14.82 -5.18
C MET A 8 3.90 -13.99 -6.15
N GLU A 9 3.24 -13.32 -7.08
CA GLU A 9 3.92 -12.43 -8.02
C GLU A 9 4.46 -11.21 -7.29
N THR A 10 5.60 -10.71 -7.77
CA THR A 10 6.23 -9.53 -7.21
C THR A 10 6.51 -8.51 -8.29
N ALA A 11 6.58 -7.24 -7.91
CA ALA A 11 6.99 -6.16 -8.78
C ALA A 11 7.77 -5.13 -7.96
N VAL A 12 8.72 -4.47 -8.62
CA VAL A 12 9.43 -3.32 -8.06
C VAL A 12 8.95 -2.12 -8.82
N LYS A 13 8.41 -1.12 -8.11
CA LYS A 13 7.85 0.08 -8.74
C LYS A 13 8.72 1.29 -8.42
N HIS A 14 9.58 1.66 -9.37
CA HIS A 14 10.44 2.82 -9.22
C HIS A 14 9.62 4.10 -9.13
N ASN A 15 9.86 4.89 -8.09
CA ASN A 15 9.18 6.17 -7.84
C ASN A 15 7.65 6.01 -7.89
N ALA A 16 7.13 4.99 -7.19
CA ALA A 16 5.71 4.69 -7.18
C ALA A 16 4.87 5.94 -6.86
N GLN A 17 3.94 6.28 -7.73
CA GLN A 17 3.08 7.47 -7.64
C GLN A 17 3.87 8.77 -7.43
N GLY A 18 5.07 8.87 -8.02
CA GLY A 18 5.93 10.03 -7.86
C GLY A 18 6.69 10.09 -6.56
N GLY A 19 6.69 9.01 -5.79
CA GLY A 19 7.43 8.94 -4.52
C GLY A 19 8.91 8.64 -4.70
N GLU A 20 9.57 8.32 -3.59
CA GLU A 20 11.00 8.07 -3.53
C GLU A 20 11.30 6.57 -3.51
N GLY A 21 12.42 6.20 -4.15
CA GLY A 21 12.93 4.83 -4.13
C GLY A 21 12.15 3.87 -4.99
N SER A 22 12.18 2.60 -4.60
CA SER A 22 11.66 1.51 -5.42
C SER A 22 10.87 0.52 -4.54
N PRO A 23 9.67 0.89 -4.11
CA PRO A 23 8.83 0.00 -3.32
C PRO A 23 8.65 -1.37 -3.98
N LYS A 24 8.64 -2.41 -3.14
CA LYS A 24 8.45 -3.79 -3.60
C LYS A 24 7.05 -4.23 -3.26
N PHE A 25 6.35 -4.72 -4.28
CA PHE A 25 4.99 -5.23 -4.18
C PHE A 25 5.01 -6.74 -4.26
N ARG A 26 4.31 -7.40 -3.35
CA ARG A 26 4.03 -8.83 -3.42
C ARG A 26 2.52 -9.01 -3.43
N TYR A 27 2.02 -9.51 -4.56
CA TYR A 27 0.58 -9.68 -4.75
C TYR A 27 0.15 -11.01 -4.17
N LEU A 28 -0.77 -10.99 -3.20
CA LEU A 28 -1.31 -12.21 -2.60
C LEU A 28 -2.13 -12.98 -3.63
N PHE A 29 -3.05 -12.29 -4.26
CA PHE A 29 -3.87 -12.78 -5.36
C PHE A 29 -4.07 -11.65 -6.35
N SER A 30 -4.19 -12.00 -7.64
CA SER A 30 -4.49 -10.99 -8.66
C SER A 30 -5.94 -10.55 -8.58
N ALA A 31 -6.25 -9.41 -9.19
CA ALA A 31 -7.63 -8.94 -9.28
C ALA A 31 -8.52 -10.00 -9.95
N GLU A 32 -8.01 -10.66 -10.99
CA GLU A 32 -8.76 -11.72 -11.70
C GLU A 32 -9.03 -12.91 -10.78
N GLU A 33 -8.02 -13.35 -10.02
CA GLU A 33 -8.18 -14.45 -9.05
C GLU A 33 -9.21 -14.12 -7.99
N LEU A 34 -9.35 -12.83 -7.64
CA LEU A 34 -10.32 -12.36 -6.65
C LEU A 34 -11.70 -12.10 -7.26
N GLY A 35 -11.90 -12.45 -8.53
CA GLY A 35 -13.17 -12.21 -9.22
C GLY A 35 -13.48 -10.74 -9.39
N ASN A 36 -12.44 -9.91 -9.48
CA ASN A 36 -12.51 -8.45 -9.61
C ASN A 36 -13.23 -7.77 -8.45
N ARG A 37 -13.27 -8.42 -7.27
CA ARG A 37 -13.86 -7.84 -6.06
C ARG A 37 -12.91 -6.91 -5.34
N ALA A 38 -11.62 -7.01 -5.65
CA ALA A 38 -10.60 -6.06 -5.23
C ALA A 38 -9.68 -5.79 -6.43
N GLU A 39 -9.22 -4.56 -6.54
CA GLU A 39 -8.30 -4.17 -7.62
C GLU A 39 -6.85 -4.45 -7.23
N LEU A 40 -6.57 -4.51 -5.93
CA LEU A 40 -5.24 -4.78 -5.39
C LEU A 40 -5.39 -5.50 -4.05
N LEU A 41 -4.57 -6.52 -3.86
CA LEU A 41 -4.36 -7.17 -2.57
C LEU A 41 -2.89 -7.55 -2.49
N ALA A 42 -2.10 -6.71 -1.83
CA ALA A 42 -0.65 -6.85 -1.84
C ALA A 42 -0.02 -6.46 -0.52
N VAL A 43 1.14 -7.05 -0.22
CA VAL A 43 2.04 -6.56 0.81
C VAL A 43 3.09 -5.70 0.12
N ILE A 44 3.24 -4.47 0.60
CA ILE A 44 4.20 -3.51 0.05
C ILE A 44 5.31 -3.33 1.09
N THR A 45 6.56 -3.40 0.63
CA THR A 45 7.73 -3.18 1.47
C THR A 45 8.37 -1.86 1.06
N LEU A 46 8.61 -0.99 2.05
CA LEU A 46 9.36 0.25 1.88
C LEU A 46 10.63 0.15 2.69
N GLU A 47 11.78 0.27 2.02
CA GLU A 47 13.06 0.44 2.70
C GLU A 47 13.15 1.84 3.28
N PRO A 48 14.12 2.13 4.18
CA PRO A 48 14.25 3.47 4.75
C PRO A 48 14.28 4.56 3.67
N GLY A 49 13.43 5.58 3.84
CA GLY A 49 13.33 6.72 2.92
C GLY A 49 12.43 6.49 1.71
N GLU A 50 12.02 5.25 1.45
CA GLU A 50 11.13 4.98 0.32
C GLU A 50 9.70 5.39 0.63
N SER A 51 8.96 5.72 -0.42
CA SER A 51 7.58 6.16 -0.28
C SER A 51 6.73 5.76 -1.50
N VAL A 52 5.42 5.69 -1.26
CA VAL A 52 4.42 5.76 -2.33
C VAL A 52 3.91 7.20 -2.29
N GLY A 53 4.09 7.94 -3.39
CA GLY A 53 3.80 9.37 -3.42
C GLY A 53 2.31 9.70 -3.35
N VAL A 54 2.03 10.98 -3.28
CA VAL A 54 0.65 11.46 -3.20
C VAL A 54 -0.13 11.05 -4.44
N HIS A 55 -1.24 10.37 -4.23
CA HIS A 55 -2.10 9.94 -5.35
C HIS A 55 -3.56 9.92 -4.91
N PRO A 56 -4.48 10.20 -5.85
CA PRO A 56 -5.91 10.16 -5.55
C PRO A 56 -6.47 8.76 -5.73
N HIS A 57 -7.61 8.52 -5.08
CA HIS A 57 -8.45 7.38 -5.40
C HIS A 57 -9.73 7.88 -6.04
N THR A 58 -10.06 7.30 -7.20
CA THR A 58 -11.22 7.68 -7.99
C THR A 58 -12.01 6.42 -8.35
N SER A 59 -13.26 6.36 -7.94
CA SER A 59 -14.16 5.21 -8.12
C SER A 59 -13.72 3.98 -7.34
N ASN A 60 -12.85 4.15 -6.36
CA ASN A 60 -12.39 3.08 -5.46
C ASN A 60 -11.93 3.70 -4.13
N GLY A 61 -11.52 2.86 -3.22
CA GLY A 61 -10.88 3.27 -1.98
C GLY A 61 -9.77 2.27 -1.65
N GLU A 62 -8.79 2.71 -0.87
CA GLU A 62 -7.65 1.87 -0.49
C GLU A 62 -7.46 1.84 1.01
N ALA A 63 -7.37 0.63 1.56
CA ALA A 63 -7.03 0.41 2.96
C ALA A 63 -5.56 0.01 3.06
N TYR A 64 -4.84 0.61 4.02
CA TYR A 64 -3.50 0.20 4.43
C TYR A 64 -3.55 -0.32 5.86
N PHE A 65 -2.85 -1.41 6.11
CA PHE A 65 -2.69 -1.99 7.44
C PHE A 65 -1.22 -2.27 7.69
N ILE A 66 -0.65 -1.68 8.73
CA ILE A 66 0.79 -1.76 9.01
C ILE A 66 1.10 -3.12 9.64
N LEU A 67 1.97 -3.88 8.99
CA LEU A 67 2.38 -5.23 9.42
C LEU A 67 3.71 -5.23 10.15
N GLU A 68 4.63 -4.32 9.78
CA GLU A 68 5.97 -4.27 10.33
C GLU A 68 6.51 -2.85 10.22
N GLY A 69 7.21 -2.40 11.26
CA GLY A 69 7.84 -1.09 11.26
C GLY A 69 6.87 0.04 11.50
N GLY A 70 7.14 1.19 10.90
CA GLY A 70 6.33 2.39 11.05
C GLY A 70 6.43 3.28 9.84
N ALA A 71 5.49 4.19 9.69
CA ALA A 71 5.43 5.08 8.54
C ALA A 71 4.82 6.42 8.87
N THR A 72 5.15 7.41 8.06
CA THR A 72 4.44 8.69 8.02
C THR A 72 3.37 8.59 6.95
N MET A 73 2.12 8.77 7.36
CA MET A 73 0.95 8.67 6.49
C MET A 73 0.30 10.03 6.35
N THR A 74 0.04 10.46 5.11
CA THR A 74 -0.70 11.70 4.86
C THR A 74 -1.95 11.38 4.08
N GLU A 75 -3.10 11.80 4.60
CA GLU A 75 -4.39 11.70 3.93
C GLU A 75 -4.92 13.13 3.79
N ASP A 76 -5.12 13.58 2.55
CA ASP A 76 -5.43 14.97 2.23
C ASP A 76 -4.40 15.90 2.88
N ASP A 77 -4.80 16.71 3.88
CA ASP A 77 -3.90 17.62 4.58
C ASP A 77 -3.55 17.15 6.00
N GLU A 78 -3.96 15.94 6.38
CA GLU A 78 -3.70 15.40 7.70
C GLU A 78 -2.56 14.40 7.66
N THR A 79 -1.55 14.57 8.53
CA THR A 79 -0.40 13.69 8.62
C THR A 79 -0.35 13.03 9.98
N ARG A 80 -0.13 11.71 9.98
CA ARG A 80 0.00 10.91 11.20
C ARG A 80 1.15 9.93 11.07
N ILE A 81 1.71 9.53 12.21
CA ILE A 81 2.68 8.44 12.29
C ILE A 81 1.91 7.18 12.66
N LEU A 82 2.04 6.14 11.85
CA LEU A 82 1.39 4.86 12.07
C LEU A 82 2.42 3.80 12.45
N GLY A 83 2.04 2.91 13.34
CA GLY A 83 2.83 1.75 13.74
C GLY A 83 2.08 0.45 13.47
N VAL A 84 2.70 -0.67 13.85
CA VAL A 84 2.13 -2.01 13.66
C VAL A 84 0.72 -2.09 14.25
N GLY A 85 -0.23 -2.58 13.44
CA GLY A 85 -1.61 -2.73 13.85
C GLY A 85 -2.49 -1.51 13.56
N ASP A 86 -1.90 -0.40 13.12
CA ASP A 86 -2.67 0.77 12.71
C ASP A 86 -3.14 0.64 11.28
N ALA A 87 -4.24 1.30 10.95
CA ALA A 87 -4.83 1.25 9.62
C ALA A 87 -5.25 2.64 9.15
N GLU A 88 -5.29 2.79 7.82
CA GLU A 88 -5.80 4.01 7.18
C GLU A 88 -6.67 3.59 6.00
N PHE A 89 -7.73 4.34 5.74
CA PHE A 89 -8.56 4.13 4.55
C PHE A 89 -8.68 5.43 3.78
N CYS A 90 -8.20 5.42 2.54
CA CYS A 90 -8.35 6.54 1.63
C CYS A 90 -9.58 6.30 0.76
N ALA A 91 -10.64 7.03 1.04
CA ALA A 91 -11.91 6.88 0.33
C ALA A 91 -11.86 7.53 -1.06
N ASP A 92 -12.84 7.19 -1.88
CA ASP A 92 -13.04 7.82 -3.18
C ASP A 92 -13.08 9.35 -3.04
N GLY A 93 -12.33 10.03 -3.90
CA GLY A 93 -12.25 11.49 -3.90
C GLY A 93 -11.18 12.08 -2.99
N HIS A 94 -10.45 11.24 -2.25
CA HIS A 94 -9.38 11.68 -1.35
C HIS A 94 -8.01 11.29 -1.90
N THR A 95 -6.96 11.87 -1.32
CA THR A 95 -5.57 11.57 -1.67
C THR A 95 -4.83 11.05 -0.46
N HIS A 96 -3.82 10.21 -0.69
CA HIS A 96 -2.93 9.82 0.38
C HIS A 96 -1.52 9.54 -0.13
N SER A 97 -0.58 9.43 0.82
CA SER A 97 0.80 9.02 0.58
C SER A 97 1.33 8.36 1.84
N ILE A 98 2.34 7.50 1.67
CA ILE A 98 2.98 6.81 2.78
C ILE A 98 4.49 6.80 2.58
N LYS A 99 5.23 7.08 3.66
CA LYS A 99 6.69 7.13 3.62
C LYS A 99 7.27 6.40 4.82
N ASN A 100 8.30 5.61 4.56
CA ASN A 100 9.09 5.02 5.63
C ASN A 100 10.12 6.06 6.11
N HIS A 101 9.81 6.72 7.22
CA HIS A 101 10.69 7.72 7.83
C HIS A 101 11.71 7.09 8.80
N THR A 102 11.66 5.77 8.98
CA THR A 102 12.50 5.05 9.95
C THR A 102 13.78 4.55 9.30
N ASP A 103 14.67 3.97 10.11
CA ASP A 103 15.93 3.40 9.65
C ASP A 103 15.85 1.89 9.41
N LYS A 104 14.64 1.31 9.41
CA LYS A 104 14.39 -0.12 9.20
C LYS A 104 13.33 -0.30 8.13
N PRO A 105 13.30 -1.47 7.46
CA PRO A 105 12.22 -1.77 6.52
C PRO A 105 10.87 -1.73 7.21
N MET A 106 9.84 -1.33 6.46
CA MET A 106 8.47 -1.42 6.93
C MET A 106 7.62 -2.14 5.88
N ARG A 107 6.55 -2.79 6.32
CA ARG A 107 5.63 -3.50 5.44
C ARG A 107 4.19 -3.19 5.82
N PHE A 108 3.36 -3.11 4.82
CA PHE A 108 1.93 -2.91 5.03
C PHE A 108 1.12 -3.68 4.00
N LEU A 109 -0.08 -4.09 4.41
CA LEU A 109 -1.05 -4.69 3.51
C LEU A 109 -1.83 -3.56 2.82
N ALA A 110 -1.97 -3.64 1.50
CA ALA A 110 -2.74 -2.70 0.72
C ALA A 110 -3.88 -3.42 0.02
N VAL A 111 -5.08 -2.89 0.15
CA VAL A 111 -6.29 -3.43 -0.47
C VAL A 111 -7.02 -2.30 -1.16
N ILE A 112 -7.20 -2.42 -2.48
CA ILE A 112 -8.00 -1.45 -3.23
C ILE A 112 -9.34 -2.09 -3.55
N LEU A 113 -10.40 -1.45 -3.10
CA LEU A 113 -11.77 -1.93 -3.28
C LEU A 113 -12.50 -1.03 -4.27
N PRO A 114 -13.05 -1.56 -5.35
CA PRO A 114 -13.89 -0.75 -6.25
C PRO A 114 -15.17 -0.35 -5.54
N ASN A 115 -15.75 0.78 -5.94
CA ASN A 115 -17.02 1.21 -5.36
C ASN A 115 -18.14 0.22 -5.67
N LYS A 116 -18.02 -0.46 -6.80
CA LYS A 116 -18.98 -1.51 -7.20
C LYS A 116 -18.31 -2.58 -8.06
#